data_b00ce396f3e6be0a5268d70fb81891a3
#
_entry.id   b00ce396f3e6be0a5268d70fb81891a3
#
_cell.length_a   1.000
_cell.length_b   1.000
_cell.length_c   1.000
_cell.angle_alpha   90.00
_cell.angle_beta   90.00
_cell.angle_gamma   90.00
#
_symmetry.space_group_name_H-M   'P 1'
#
loop_
_entity.id
_entity.type
_entity.pdbx_description
1 polymer ?
#
loop_
_entity_poly.entity_id
_entity_poly.type
_entity_poly.pdbx_seq_one_letter_code
_entity_poly.pdbx_strand_id
1 'polypeptide(L)'
;IRFGRRLGGILVELGALEPDELMPSVEQHVRDILMDLFDWVHGEYELNIKDMDPDNIITLNIPTENLILEGIRRCRAWSQVERGIGGIDTVYLTTGNTEVLYKLDLSAEEQEVLSHVNGRSTVEHICDVSYLSNFETCRVLWALQVLGVLKRAQARGDLGALRAHGCRALRVSLGDDVLAAVKRLGALI
;
A
#
# COMPACT_ATOMS: atom_id res chain seq x y z
N ILE A 1 -30.10 19.64 -10.48
CA ILE A 1 -29.05 18.62 -10.77
C ILE A 1 -29.64 17.71 -11.83
N ARG A 2 -29.15 17.74 -13.07
CA ARG A 2 -29.62 16.83 -14.12
C ARG A 2 -29.02 15.44 -13.80
N PHE A 3 -29.88 14.53 -13.36
CA PHE A 3 -29.56 13.15 -13.09
C PHE A 3 -28.99 12.50 -14.36
N GLY A 4 -27.80 11.87 -14.28
CA GLY A 4 -27.20 11.07 -15.32
C GLY A 4 -25.97 11.65 -16.03
N ARG A 5 -25.54 12.88 -15.73
CA ARG A 5 -24.28 13.43 -16.29
C ARG A 5 -23.14 13.35 -15.24
N ARG A 6 -21.97 12.95 -15.68
CA ARG A 6 -20.77 12.94 -14.83
C ARG A 6 -20.37 14.39 -14.50
N LEU A 7 -20.04 14.67 -13.25
CA LEU A 7 -19.70 16.01 -12.74
C LEU A 7 -18.59 16.68 -13.59
N GLY A 8 -17.55 15.93 -13.95
CA GLY A 8 -16.47 16.45 -14.79
C GLY A 8 -16.94 16.99 -16.14
N GLY A 9 -17.85 16.29 -16.83
CA GLY A 9 -18.41 16.78 -18.08
C GLY A 9 -19.21 18.07 -17.92
N ILE A 10 -19.91 18.24 -16.78
CA ILE A 10 -20.64 19.49 -16.48
C ILE A 10 -19.66 20.65 -16.25
N LEU A 11 -18.53 20.40 -15.55
CA LEU A 11 -17.51 21.42 -15.30
C LEU A 11 -16.87 21.91 -16.60
N VAL A 12 -16.62 21.01 -17.53
CA VAL A 12 -16.11 21.35 -18.87
C VAL A 12 -17.16 22.16 -19.68
N GLU A 13 -18.42 21.74 -19.69
CA GLU A 13 -19.50 22.47 -20.36
C GLU A 13 -19.71 23.90 -19.82
N LEU A 14 -19.45 24.09 -18.51
CA LEU A 14 -19.54 25.40 -17.86
C LEU A 14 -18.28 26.26 -18.03
N GLY A 15 -17.23 25.72 -18.68
CA GLY A 15 -15.93 26.40 -18.81
C GLY A 15 -15.19 26.58 -17.49
N ALA A 16 -15.52 25.78 -16.47
CA ALA A 16 -14.84 25.77 -15.17
C ALA A 16 -13.60 24.86 -15.17
N LEU A 17 -13.49 24.00 -16.19
CA LEU A 17 -12.37 23.08 -16.39
C LEU A 17 -12.14 22.93 -17.89
N GLU A 18 -10.88 22.97 -18.32
CA GLU A 18 -10.54 22.68 -19.71
C GLU A 18 -10.65 21.16 -19.98
N PRO A 19 -11.01 20.74 -21.22
CA PRO A 19 -11.17 19.33 -21.54
C PRO A 19 -9.94 18.46 -21.27
N ASP A 20 -8.74 19.00 -21.47
CA ASP A 20 -7.46 18.34 -21.25
C ASP A 20 -7.05 18.27 -19.76
N GLU A 21 -7.63 19.10 -18.91
CA GLU A 21 -7.45 19.07 -17.46
C GLU A 21 -8.35 18.06 -16.76
N LEU A 22 -9.39 17.53 -17.44
CA LEU A 22 -10.39 16.66 -16.83
C LEU A 22 -9.77 15.38 -16.26
N MET A 23 -9.02 14.64 -17.07
CA MET A 23 -8.43 13.36 -16.64
C MET A 23 -7.37 13.57 -15.54
N PRO A 24 -6.40 14.51 -15.68
CA PRO A 24 -5.48 14.83 -14.59
C PRO A 24 -6.19 15.19 -13.28
N SER A 25 -7.28 15.96 -13.33
CA SER A 25 -8.06 16.34 -12.15
C SER A 25 -8.76 15.14 -11.49
N VAL A 26 -9.29 14.22 -12.29
CA VAL A 26 -9.90 12.98 -11.80
C VAL A 26 -8.83 12.09 -11.16
N GLU A 27 -7.69 11.92 -11.79
CA GLU A 27 -6.57 11.13 -11.24
C GLU A 27 -6.07 11.71 -9.91
N GLN A 28 -5.92 13.02 -9.85
CA GLN A 28 -5.50 13.69 -8.61
C GLN A 28 -6.55 13.52 -7.51
N HIS A 29 -7.84 13.69 -7.82
CA HIS A 29 -8.92 13.51 -6.85
C HIS A 29 -8.97 12.08 -6.29
N VAL A 30 -8.83 11.06 -7.15
CA VAL A 30 -8.78 9.66 -6.71
C VAL A 30 -7.53 9.39 -5.89
N ARG A 31 -6.38 9.94 -6.28
CA ARG A 31 -5.14 9.86 -5.50
C ARG A 31 -5.33 10.43 -4.09
N ASP A 32 -5.93 11.60 -3.98
CA ASP A 32 -6.18 12.27 -2.69
C ASP A 32 -7.09 11.40 -1.79
N ILE A 33 -8.19 10.85 -2.33
CA ILE A 33 -9.07 9.93 -1.60
C ILE A 33 -8.29 8.69 -1.13
N LEU A 34 -7.46 8.10 -1.99
CA LEU A 34 -6.66 6.93 -1.63
C LEU A 34 -5.63 7.25 -0.55
N MET A 35 -5.00 8.43 -0.62
CA MET A 35 -4.05 8.86 0.41
C MET A 35 -4.73 9.09 1.77
N ASP A 36 -5.93 9.66 1.79
CA ASP A 36 -6.70 9.84 3.02
C ASP A 36 -7.01 8.50 3.72
N LEU A 37 -7.20 7.42 2.95
CA LEU A 37 -7.43 6.08 3.52
C LEU A 37 -6.24 5.57 4.34
N PHE A 38 -5.01 5.96 4.02
CA PHE A 38 -3.83 5.55 4.79
C PHE A 38 -3.75 6.21 6.18
N ASP A 39 -4.45 7.33 6.39
CA ASP A 39 -4.55 8.01 7.67
C ASP A 39 -5.66 7.42 8.58
N TRP A 40 -6.49 6.54 8.05
CA TRP A 40 -7.56 5.92 8.83
C TRP A 40 -7.01 4.93 9.84
N VAL A 41 -7.40 5.11 11.10
CA VAL A 41 -7.04 4.21 12.21
C VAL A 41 -8.11 3.14 12.42
N HIS A 42 -9.36 3.47 12.12
CA HIS A 42 -10.52 2.59 12.27
C HIS A 42 -11.47 2.77 11.08
N GLY A 43 -12.07 1.69 10.63
CA GLY A 43 -13.04 1.68 9.55
C GLY A 43 -13.53 0.26 9.29
N GLU A 44 -14.55 0.13 8.48
CA GLU A 44 -15.05 -1.14 7.96
C GLU A 44 -15.05 -1.04 6.44
N TYR A 45 -14.72 -2.14 5.77
CA TYR A 45 -14.82 -2.19 4.33
C TYR A 45 -15.57 -3.44 3.88
N GLU A 46 -16.29 -3.30 2.78
CA GLU A 46 -16.97 -4.42 2.13
C GLU A 46 -16.46 -4.52 0.69
N LEU A 47 -15.97 -5.70 0.31
CA LEU A 47 -15.59 -5.99 -1.06
C LEU A 47 -16.73 -6.70 -1.78
N ASN A 48 -17.40 -5.98 -2.67
CA ASN A 48 -18.43 -6.53 -3.55
C ASN A 48 -17.81 -6.87 -4.92
N ILE A 49 -17.68 -8.16 -5.21
CA ILE A 49 -17.24 -8.64 -6.53
C ILE A 49 -18.48 -8.67 -7.43
N LYS A 50 -18.59 -7.68 -8.31
CA LYS A 50 -19.66 -7.61 -9.31
C LYS A 50 -19.01 -7.40 -10.69
N ASP A 51 -19.66 -7.93 -11.72
CA ASP A 51 -19.31 -7.57 -13.08
C ASP A 51 -19.59 -6.09 -13.26
N MET A 52 -18.53 -5.31 -13.52
CA MET A 52 -18.66 -3.88 -13.80
C MET A 52 -18.86 -3.67 -15.29
N ASP A 53 -19.77 -2.77 -15.61
CA ASP A 53 -19.97 -2.34 -16.98
C ASP A 53 -18.69 -1.64 -17.48
N PRO A 54 -18.04 -2.15 -18.56
CA PRO A 54 -16.79 -1.58 -19.06
C PRO A 54 -16.92 -0.09 -19.41
N ASP A 55 -18.10 0.37 -19.84
CA ASP A 55 -18.36 1.76 -20.21
C ASP A 55 -18.40 2.73 -19.00
N ASN A 56 -18.44 2.18 -17.79
CA ASN A 56 -18.47 2.94 -16.56
C ASN A 56 -17.15 2.90 -15.76
N ILE A 57 -16.14 2.18 -16.26
CA ILE A 57 -14.84 2.10 -15.65
C ILE A 57 -13.97 3.27 -16.12
N ILE A 58 -13.45 4.05 -15.19
CA ILE A 58 -12.39 5.03 -15.45
C ILE A 58 -11.08 4.34 -15.12
N THR A 59 -10.32 3.97 -16.14
CA THR A 59 -8.97 3.43 -15.94
C THR A 59 -8.03 4.58 -15.62
N LEU A 60 -7.41 4.52 -14.46
CA LEU A 60 -6.39 5.48 -14.04
C LEU A 60 -5.02 4.92 -14.39
N ASN A 61 -4.18 5.74 -14.97
CA ASN A 61 -2.82 5.35 -15.36
C ASN A 61 -1.83 5.52 -14.18
N ILE A 62 -2.22 5.04 -12.99
CA ILE A 62 -1.45 5.17 -11.75
C ILE A 62 -0.98 3.78 -11.31
N PRO A 63 0.34 3.52 -11.26
CA PRO A 63 0.87 2.26 -10.74
C PRO A 63 0.47 2.06 -9.27
N THR A 64 -0.28 1.00 -8.98
CA THR A 64 -0.79 0.71 -7.63
C THR A 64 0.34 0.54 -6.63
N GLU A 65 1.46 -0.02 -7.06
CA GLU A 65 2.65 -0.24 -6.24
C GLU A 65 3.19 1.10 -5.70
N ASN A 66 3.25 2.12 -6.55
CA ASN A 66 3.73 3.45 -6.15
C ASN A 66 2.70 4.19 -5.28
N LEU A 67 1.40 3.98 -5.48
CA LEU A 67 0.37 4.50 -4.57
C LEU A 67 0.51 3.92 -3.16
N ILE A 68 0.74 2.61 -3.05
CA ILE A 68 0.96 1.96 -1.76
C ILE A 68 2.23 2.49 -1.09
N LEU A 69 3.32 2.60 -1.84
CA LEU A 69 4.57 3.15 -1.35
C LEU A 69 4.40 4.59 -0.83
N GLU A 70 3.72 5.44 -1.62
CA GLU A 70 3.43 6.82 -1.25
C GLU A 70 2.56 6.91 0.02
N GLY A 71 1.50 6.08 0.10
CA GLY A 71 0.63 6.04 1.26
C GLY A 71 1.36 5.65 2.54
N ILE A 72 2.23 4.64 2.48
CA ILE A 72 3.04 4.25 3.64
C ILE A 72 4.07 5.32 4.00
N ARG A 73 4.67 6.01 3.02
CA ARG A 73 5.58 7.16 3.28
C ARG A 73 4.89 8.29 4.05
N ARG A 74 3.57 8.49 3.84
CA ARG A 74 2.77 9.50 4.54
C ARG A 74 2.34 9.08 5.95
N CYS A 75 2.37 7.78 6.26
CA CYS A 75 1.99 7.28 7.58
C CYS A 75 2.85 7.90 8.68
N ARG A 76 2.20 8.53 9.68
CA ARG A 76 2.86 9.19 10.81
C ARG A 76 2.69 8.45 12.13
N ALA A 77 1.81 7.48 12.19
CA ALA A 77 1.50 6.75 13.40
C ALA A 77 2.49 5.60 13.62
N TRP A 78 3.40 5.75 14.62
CA TRP A 78 4.36 4.71 14.97
C TRP A 78 3.70 3.35 15.23
N SER A 79 2.56 3.35 15.92
CA SER A 79 1.83 2.10 16.22
C SER A 79 1.38 1.30 14.99
N GLN A 80 1.15 1.97 13.88
CA GLN A 80 0.85 1.31 12.61
C GLN A 80 2.11 0.73 11.98
N VAL A 81 3.19 1.51 11.95
CA VAL A 81 4.48 1.09 11.40
C VAL A 81 5.04 -0.09 12.19
N GLU A 82 5.03 -0.02 13.53
CA GLU A 82 5.51 -1.08 14.43
C GLU A 82 4.75 -2.40 14.19
N ARG A 83 3.44 -2.35 14.11
CA ARG A 83 2.63 -3.54 13.72
C ARG A 83 2.98 -4.03 12.32
N GLY A 84 3.16 -3.08 11.39
CA GLY A 84 3.51 -3.36 10.00
C GLY A 84 4.84 -4.08 9.86
N ILE A 85 5.86 -3.73 10.62
CA ILE A 85 7.17 -4.40 10.61
C ILE A 85 7.20 -5.68 11.44
N GLY A 86 6.29 -5.85 12.41
CA GLY A 86 6.25 -7.01 13.32
C GLY A 86 7.25 -6.95 14.47
N GLY A 87 7.80 -5.75 14.74
CA GLY A 87 8.76 -5.51 15.81
C GLY A 87 10.21 -5.36 15.33
N ILE A 88 11.05 -4.80 16.19
CA ILE A 88 12.46 -4.47 15.88
C ILE A 88 13.36 -5.71 15.73
N ASP A 89 12.98 -6.85 16.34
CA ASP A 89 13.70 -8.13 16.22
C ASP A 89 13.37 -8.89 14.92
N THR A 90 12.45 -8.37 14.11
CA THR A 90 12.06 -9.01 12.85
C THR A 90 13.25 -9.07 11.89
N VAL A 91 13.43 -10.23 11.27
CA VAL A 91 14.40 -10.44 10.17
C VAL A 91 13.62 -10.56 8.86
N TYR A 92 14.09 -9.87 7.84
CA TYR A 92 13.50 -9.92 6.51
C TYR A 92 14.36 -10.71 5.53
N LEU A 93 13.67 -11.37 4.59
CA LEU A 93 14.23 -12.03 3.42
C LEU A 93 13.68 -11.38 2.16
N THR A 94 14.50 -11.25 1.14
CA THR A 94 14.02 -10.87 -0.20
C THR A 94 13.23 -12.03 -0.81
N THR A 95 12.14 -11.71 -1.50
CA THR A 95 11.30 -12.73 -2.16
C THR A 95 11.78 -13.08 -3.57
N GLY A 96 12.66 -12.24 -4.15
CA GLY A 96 13.07 -12.33 -5.55
C GLY A 96 12.02 -11.74 -6.51
N ASN A 97 11.01 -11.04 -6.02
CA ASN A 97 10.03 -10.35 -6.87
C ASN A 97 10.62 -9.08 -7.49
N THR A 98 11.46 -9.28 -8.50
CA THR A 98 12.16 -8.20 -9.20
C THR A 98 11.21 -7.38 -10.08
N GLU A 99 10.12 -7.98 -10.55
CA GLU A 99 9.14 -7.27 -11.39
C GLU A 99 8.51 -6.09 -10.64
N VAL A 100 8.05 -6.31 -9.42
CA VAL A 100 7.51 -5.24 -8.58
C VAL A 100 8.60 -4.24 -8.23
N LEU A 101 9.80 -4.70 -7.87
CA LEU A 101 10.91 -3.83 -7.49
C LEU A 101 11.27 -2.83 -8.61
N TYR A 102 11.28 -3.27 -9.87
CA TYR A 102 11.58 -2.38 -11.01
C TYR A 102 10.50 -1.32 -11.28
N LYS A 103 9.27 -1.55 -10.81
CA LYS A 103 8.16 -0.58 -10.94
C LYS A 103 8.15 0.46 -9.82
N LEU A 104 8.89 0.21 -8.73
CA LEU A 104 8.90 1.09 -7.57
C LEU A 104 9.82 2.28 -7.78
N ASP A 105 9.29 3.46 -7.49
CA ASP A 105 10.05 4.71 -7.45
C ASP A 105 10.71 4.89 -6.07
N LEU A 106 11.78 4.11 -5.85
CA LEU A 106 12.56 4.15 -4.61
C LEU A 106 13.65 5.20 -4.71
N SER A 107 13.81 6.02 -3.67
CA SER A 107 14.95 6.91 -3.54
C SER A 107 16.26 6.13 -3.34
N ALA A 108 17.40 6.80 -3.48
CA ALA A 108 18.71 6.17 -3.27
C ALA A 108 18.87 5.65 -1.83
N GLU A 109 18.35 6.39 -0.86
CA GLU A 109 18.37 6.01 0.56
C GLU A 109 17.47 4.80 0.84
N GLU A 110 16.32 4.72 0.18
CA GLU A 110 15.42 3.56 0.31
C GLU A 110 16.00 2.30 -0.35
N GLN A 111 16.72 2.47 -1.46
CA GLN A 111 17.46 1.37 -2.08
C GLN A 111 18.60 0.88 -1.18
N GLU A 112 19.25 1.80 -0.47
CA GLU A 112 20.28 1.48 0.51
C GLU A 112 19.70 0.65 1.67
N VAL A 113 18.55 1.01 2.23
CA VAL A 113 17.84 0.20 3.24
C VAL A 113 17.62 -1.25 2.72
N LEU A 114 17.17 -1.40 1.48
CA LEU A 114 16.98 -2.73 0.89
C LEU A 114 18.29 -3.51 0.79
N SER A 115 19.41 -2.84 0.54
CA SER A 115 20.74 -3.49 0.44
C SER A 115 21.19 -4.14 1.75
N HIS A 116 20.73 -3.63 2.91
CA HIS A 116 21.03 -4.19 4.24
C HIS A 116 20.18 -5.43 4.58
N VAL A 117 19.14 -5.73 3.78
CA VAL A 117 18.31 -6.92 3.98
C VAL A 117 19.03 -8.16 3.45
N ASN A 118 19.67 -8.91 4.35
CA ASN A 118 20.50 -10.06 4.04
C ASN A 118 19.98 -11.39 4.63
N GLY A 119 18.79 -11.38 5.23
CA GLY A 119 18.18 -12.56 5.87
C GLY A 119 18.75 -12.91 7.24
N ARG A 120 19.57 -12.04 7.85
CA ARG A 120 20.18 -12.20 9.17
C ARG A 120 20.05 -10.95 10.01
N SER A 121 20.13 -9.76 9.42
CA SER A 121 20.00 -8.48 10.11
C SER A 121 18.58 -8.29 10.58
N THR A 122 18.43 -7.90 11.85
CA THR A 122 17.15 -7.47 12.43
C THR A 122 16.78 -6.07 11.91
N VAL A 123 15.52 -5.70 12.05
CA VAL A 123 15.06 -4.33 11.76
C VAL A 123 15.87 -3.31 12.57
N GLU A 124 16.14 -3.58 13.86
CA GLU A 124 16.97 -2.73 14.72
C GLU A 124 18.36 -2.49 14.09
N HIS A 125 19.04 -3.57 13.72
CA HIS A 125 20.37 -3.45 13.09
C HIS A 125 20.33 -2.68 11.77
N ILE A 126 19.28 -2.86 10.95
CA ILE A 126 19.13 -2.11 9.70
C ILE A 126 18.92 -0.62 9.99
N CYS A 127 18.13 -0.28 11.04
CA CYS A 127 17.94 1.11 11.46
C CYS A 127 19.26 1.76 11.92
N ASP A 128 20.13 1.00 12.61
CA ASP A 128 21.41 1.51 13.14
C ASP A 128 22.42 1.84 12.02
N VAL A 129 22.35 1.13 10.87
CA VAL A 129 23.30 1.29 9.77
C VAL A 129 22.75 2.13 8.62
N SER A 130 21.45 2.42 8.61
CA SER A 130 20.79 3.19 7.54
C SER A 130 21.05 4.69 7.67
N TYR A 131 21.09 5.39 6.54
CA TYR A 131 21.14 6.86 6.51
C TYR A 131 19.78 7.52 6.82
N LEU A 132 18.67 6.77 6.69
CA LEU A 132 17.35 7.26 7.06
C LEU A 132 17.15 7.22 8.58
N SER A 133 16.21 8.03 9.07
CA SER A 133 15.78 7.89 10.47
C SER A 133 15.17 6.50 10.71
N ASN A 134 15.20 6.03 11.96
CA ASN A 134 14.63 4.72 12.34
C ASN A 134 13.17 4.59 11.89
N PHE A 135 12.41 5.69 12.00
CA PHE A 135 11.01 5.70 11.59
C PHE A 135 10.85 5.54 10.07
N GLU A 136 11.66 6.23 9.28
CA GLU A 136 11.64 6.13 7.82
C GLU A 136 12.13 4.76 7.36
N THR A 137 13.21 4.24 7.94
CA THR A 137 13.71 2.88 7.68
C THR A 137 12.62 1.84 7.92
N CYS A 138 11.92 1.92 9.06
CA CYS A 138 10.81 1.02 9.37
C CYS A 138 9.66 1.14 8.35
N ARG A 139 9.31 2.36 7.91
CA ARG A 139 8.28 2.57 6.88
C ARG A 139 8.67 1.94 5.55
N VAL A 140 9.93 2.08 5.14
CA VAL A 140 10.45 1.47 3.91
C VAL A 140 10.37 -0.05 3.98
N LEU A 141 10.84 -0.65 5.07
CA LEU A 141 10.77 -2.11 5.27
C LEU A 141 9.33 -2.62 5.26
N TRP A 142 8.42 -1.89 5.91
CA TRP A 142 7.00 -2.22 5.89
C TRP A 142 6.42 -2.12 4.48
N ALA A 143 6.68 -1.04 3.74
CA ALA A 143 6.21 -0.87 2.37
C ALA A 143 6.69 -2.01 1.46
N LEU A 144 7.98 -2.34 1.51
CA LEU A 144 8.56 -3.42 0.70
C LEU A 144 7.98 -4.79 1.06
N GLN A 145 7.66 -5.02 2.35
CA GLN A 145 6.96 -6.25 2.78
C GLN A 145 5.56 -6.32 2.19
N VAL A 146 4.81 -5.24 2.29
CA VAL A 146 3.45 -5.16 1.76
C VAL A 146 3.41 -5.40 0.26
N LEU A 147 4.34 -4.80 -0.45
CA LEU A 147 4.49 -4.95 -1.90
C LEU A 147 5.03 -6.34 -2.31
N GLY A 148 5.34 -7.18 -1.33
CA GLY A 148 5.82 -8.54 -1.59
C GLY A 148 7.25 -8.61 -2.11
N VAL A 149 8.04 -7.54 -1.97
CA VAL A 149 9.49 -7.54 -2.23
C VAL A 149 10.23 -8.21 -1.08
N LEU A 150 9.75 -7.98 0.14
CA LEU A 150 10.27 -8.61 1.35
C LEU A 150 9.25 -9.56 1.98
N LYS A 151 9.74 -10.54 2.71
CA LYS A 151 8.95 -11.40 3.60
C LYS A 151 9.66 -11.56 4.94
N ARG A 152 8.90 -11.73 6.01
CA ARG A 152 9.48 -12.03 7.33
C ARG A 152 10.08 -13.43 7.31
N ALA A 153 11.29 -13.56 7.88
CA ALA A 153 11.86 -14.86 8.16
C ALA A 153 11.00 -15.53 9.24
N GLN A 154 10.51 -16.74 8.97
CA GLN A 154 9.81 -17.52 9.99
C GLN A 154 10.83 -17.93 11.05
N ALA A 155 10.56 -17.64 12.32
CA ALA A 155 11.31 -18.24 13.43
C ALA A 155 11.18 -19.77 13.29
N ARG A 156 12.31 -20.49 13.30
CA ARG A 156 12.34 -21.97 13.33
C ARG A 156 11.70 -22.43 14.65
N GLY A 157 10.37 -22.58 14.69
CA GLY A 157 9.72 -22.98 15.93
C GLY A 157 8.22 -23.28 15.89
N ASP A 158 7.48 -22.91 14.86
CA ASP A 158 6.02 -23.11 14.87
C ASP A 158 5.47 -23.92 13.68
N LEU A 159 5.91 -25.17 13.59
CA LEU A 159 5.23 -26.20 12.73
C LEU A 159 3.97 -26.77 13.38
N GLY A 160 3.58 -26.32 14.58
CA GLY A 160 2.47 -26.85 15.38
C GLY A 160 1.14 -26.09 15.27
N ALA A 161 1.11 -24.85 14.86
CA ALA A 161 -0.08 -23.97 14.98
C ALA A 161 -0.97 -23.88 13.73
N LEU A 162 -0.59 -24.47 12.60
CA LEU A 162 -1.29 -24.32 11.32
C LEU A 162 -2.44 -25.35 11.10
N ARG A 163 -2.85 -26.12 12.11
CA ARG A 163 -3.88 -27.16 11.96
C ARG A 163 -5.23 -26.92 12.64
N ALA A 164 -5.50 -25.75 13.16
CA ALA A 164 -6.82 -25.51 13.78
C ALA A 164 -7.27 -24.06 13.60
N HIS A 165 -7.82 -23.69 12.47
CA HIS A 165 -8.88 -22.67 12.44
C HIS A 165 -9.61 -22.76 11.10
N GLY A 166 -10.68 -23.53 11.13
CA GLY A 166 -11.75 -23.46 10.14
C GLY A 166 -12.38 -22.08 10.13
N CYS A 167 -12.92 -21.71 8.99
CA CYS A 167 -13.63 -20.48 8.70
C CYS A 167 -14.35 -19.87 9.92
N ARG A 168 -13.81 -18.82 10.46
CA ARG A 168 -14.50 -17.86 11.31
C ARG A 168 -14.25 -16.47 10.74
N ALA A 169 -15.35 -15.71 10.63
CA ALA A 169 -15.33 -14.33 10.19
C ALA A 169 -14.17 -13.57 10.87
N LEU A 170 -13.19 -13.16 10.08
CA LEU A 170 -12.06 -12.38 10.52
C LEU A 170 -12.57 -10.97 10.85
N ARG A 171 -12.63 -10.67 12.15
CA ARG A 171 -12.49 -9.27 12.59
C ARG A 171 -11.02 -8.94 12.47
N VAL A 172 -10.63 -8.29 11.41
CA VAL A 172 -9.25 -7.92 11.16
C VAL A 172 -9.06 -6.47 11.56
N SER A 173 -7.99 -6.18 12.27
CA SER A 173 -7.66 -4.80 12.65
C SER A 173 -7.13 -4.03 11.43
N LEU A 174 -7.58 -2.82 11.24
CA LEU A 174 -7.50 -2.03 10.02
C LEU A 174 -6.10 -1.76 9.43
N GLY A 175 -5.02 -2.00 10.17
CA GLY A 175 -3.66 -1.77 9.65
C GLY A 175 -3.30 -2.69 8.48
N ASP A 176 -3.68 -3.97 8.57
CA ASP A 176 -3.36 -4.96 7.53
C ASP A 176 -4.39 -4.97 6.39
N ASP A 177 -5.57 -4.46 6.61
CA ASP A 177 -6.73 -4.61 5.74
C ASP A 177 -6.93 -3.48 4.74
N VAL A 178 -6.64 -2.23 5.11
CA VAL A 178 -6.66 -1.11 4.14
C VAL A 178 -5.67 -1.41 3.02
N LEU A 179 -4.53 -1.97 3.37
CA LEU A 179 -3.52 -2.38 2.42
C LEU A 179 -3.96 -3.56 1.53
N ALA A 180 -4.65 -4.54 2.11
CA ALA A 180 -5.22 -5.66 1.35
C ALA A 180 -6.37 -5.17 0.44
N ALA A 181 -7.16 -4.21 0.89
CA ALA A 181 -8.21 -3.56 0.11
C ALA A 181 -7.62 -2.75 -1.06
N VAL A 182 -6.58 -1.95 -0.82
CA VAL A 182 -5.91 -1.17 -1.88
C VAL A 182 -5.24 -2.08 -2.90
N LYS A 183 -4.58 -3.19 -2.47
CA LYS A 183 -4.03 -4.19 -3.39
C LYS A 183 -5.09 -4.85 -4.27
N ARG A 184 -6.27 -5.12 -3.71
CA ARG A 184 -7.40 -5.71 -4.45
C ARG A 184 -8.06 -4.70 -5.37
N LEU A 185 -8.16 -3.44 -4.97
CA LEU A 185 -8.63 -2.34 -5.83
C LEU A 185 -7.67 -2.13 -7.01
N GLY A 186 -6.36 -2.20 -6.79
CA GLY A 186 -5.38 -2.07 -7.85
C GLY A 186 -5.33 -3.24 -8.84
N ALA A 187 -5.87 -4.40 -8.48
CA ALA A 187 -6.03 -5.54 -9.39
C ALA A 187 -7.31 -5.44 -10.25
N LEU A 188 -8.16 -4.42 -9.98
CA LEU A 188 -9.43 -4.16 -10.66
C LEU A 188 -9.38 -2.87 -11.52
N ILE A 189 -8.27 -2.14 -11.49
CA ILE A 189 -7.96 -0.96 -12.31
C ILE A 189 -6.95 -1.36 -13.39
#